data_cbeb78880c28029bcfb979f93de43883
#
_entry.id   cbeb78880c28029bcfb979f93de43883
#
_cell.length_a   1.000
_cell.length_b   1.000
_cell.length_c   1.000
_cell.angle_alpha   90.00
_cell.angle_beta   90.00
_cell.angle_gamma   90.00
#
_symmetry.space_group_name_H-M   'P 1'
#
loop_
_entity.id
_entity.type
_entity.pdbx_description
1 polymer ?
#
loop_
_entity_poly.entity_id
_entity_poly.type
_entity_poly.pdbx_seq_one_letter_code
_entity_poly.pdbx_strand_id
1 'polypeptide(L)'
;MKRRQISGTDLASHRWRLFGLLLLLALPITTQAKPTLIWLLRDIPPLTILEGPKKGLGVIDQLMPQLIAGMPQYDHTMMRVNRARGLQMLQDNPLACDPALLWSEARARSVAYSIPAIRAVSNGLVVRRPDRAVLEPYLIAGEVDLAALLAGGKQHVGVVAERSYGEYIDNILQRAPSDALTPHYGNDAVTNLLSMQRLGRLQVVLGYWPEIRYQARQALIAEDELTFYPVKGAEKYISGYIACSGTVQGRQAVSEINQLLRTLPREHLNQLYAHWLDPERQTDYLTQARAFFEHQSRQ
;
A
#
# COMPACT_ATOMS: atom_id res chain seq x y z
N MET A 1 29.80 -90.50 27.51
CA MET A 1 28.66 -89.55 27.46
C MET A 1 29.14 -88.21 27.95
N LYS A 2 29.38 -87.24 27.05
CA LYS A 2 29.76 -85.83 27.41
C LYS A 2 28.61 -84.94 27.10
N ARG A 3 27.94 -84.32 28.11
CA ARG A 3 26.95 -83.30 27.99
C ARG A 3 27.63 -81.94 27.67
N ARG A 4 27.26 -81.29 26.55
CA ARG A 4 27.66 -79.94 26.25
C ARG A 4 26.65 -78.98 26.95
N GLN A 5 27.17 -78.13 27.82
CA GLN A 5 26.44 -76.97 28.35
C GLN A 5 26.48 -75.86 27.27
N ILE A 6 25.31 -75.36 26.90
CA ILE A 6 25.15 -74.17 26.04
C ILE A 6 25.07 -72.99 26.98
N SER A 7 26.07 -72.13 26.89
CA SER A 7 26.18 -70.87 27.64
C SER A 7 25.14 -69.88 27.17
N GLY A 8 24.28 -69.38 28.10
CA GLY A 8 23.15 -68.47 27.84
C GLY A 8 23.48 -66.96 27.83
N THR A 9 24.63 -66.56 27.24
CA THR A 9 25.06 -65.12 27.31
C THR A 9 24.87 -64.32 26.03
N ASP A 10 24.42 -64.90 24.91
CA ASP A 10 24.36 -64.18 23.63
C ASP A 10 22.96 -63.53 23.31
N LEU A 11 21.92 -63.90 24.05
CA LEU A 11 20.60 -63.33 23.79
C LEU A 11 20.36 -61.93 24.43
N ALA A 12 21.11 -61.56 25.46
CA ALA A 12 20.92 -60.28 26.16
C ALA A 12 21.50 -59.07 25.39
N SER A 13 22.60 -59.26 24.65
CA SER A 13 23.30 -58.19 23.93
C SER A 13 22.57 -57.71 22.68
N HIS A 14 21.75 -58.55 22.04
CA HIS A 14 20.98 -58.18 20.85
C HIS A 14 19.74 -57.36 21.20
N ARG A 15 19.10 -57.59 22.34
CA ARG A 15 17.93 -56.82 22.79
C ARG A 15 18.27 -55.40 23.17
N TRP A 16 19.44 -55.15 23.74
CA TRP A 16 19.91 -53.80 24.08
C TRP A 16 20.30 -52.95 22.85
N ARG A 17 20.84 -53.57 21.81
CA ARG A 17 21.18 -52.90 20.54
C ARG A 17 19.92 -52.49 19.76
N LEU A 18 18.85 -53.28 19.78
CA LEU A 18 17.55 -52.92 19.17
C LEU A 18 16.80 -51.83 19.94
N PHE A 19 16.92 -51.77 21.29
CA PHE A 19 16.33 -50.69 22.09
C PHE A 19 17.05 -49.36 21.88
N GLY A 20 18.36 -49.33 21.70
CA GLY A 20 19.14 -48.13 21.38
C GLY A 20 18.81 -47.56 19.99
N LEU A 21 18.50 -48.43 19.00
CA LEU A 21 18.14 -47.98 17.64
C LEU A 21 16.72 -47.42 17.54
N LEU A 22 15.77 -47.88 18.38
CA LEU A 22 14.43 -47.35 18.46
C LEU A 22 14.36 -45.99 19.18
N LEU A 23 15.29 -45.69 20.09
CA LEU A 23 15.31 -44.39 20.81
C LEU A 23 15.84 -43.24 19.92
N LEU A 24 16.63 -43.55 18.88
CA LEU A 24 17.14 -42.54 17.92
C LEU A 24 16.08 -42.04 16.91
N LEU A 25 14.96 -42.78 16.74
CA LEU A 25 13.86 -42.39 15.84
C LEU A 25 12.81 -41.52 16.48
N ALA A 26 12.88 -41.23 17.77
CA ALA A 26 11.95 -40.40 18.52
C ALA A 26 12.46 -38.95 18.75
N LEU A 27 13.30 -38.42 17.83
CA LEU A 27 13.59 -36.98 17.84
C LEU A 27 12.29 -36.23 17.52
N PRO A 28 11.77 -35.40 18.43
CA PRO A 28 10.62 -34.60 18.10
C PRO A 28 10.96 -33.71 16.89
N ILE A 29 10.32 -33.96 15.77
CA ILE A 29 10.32 -33.02 14.67
C ILE A 29 9.62 -31.76 15.24
N THR A 30 10.41 -30.81 15.72
CA THR A 30 9.90 -29.49 16.11
C THR A 30 9.40 -28.85 14.83
N THR A 31 8.10 -29.01 14.55
CA THR A 31 7.40 -28.19 13.57
C THR A 31 7.41 -26.77 14.12
N GLN A 32 8.36 -25.97 13.67
CA GLN A 32 8.38 -24.56 13.99
C GLN A 32 7.12 -23.94 13.36
N ALA A 33 6.25 -23.37 14.19
CA ALA A 33 5.07 -22.65 13.71
C ALA A 33 5.51 -21.55 12.75
N LYS A 34 4.81 -21.41 11.62
CA LYS A 34 5.11 -20.35 10.65
C LYS A 34 4.92 -19.00 11.31
N PRO A 35 5.80 -18.02 11.06
CA PRO A 35 5.58 -16.67 11.53
C PRO A 35 4.34 -16.07 10.86
N THR A 36 3.52 -15.34 11.61
CA THR A 36 2.33 -14.65 11.08
C THR A 36 2.73 -13.32 10.48
N LEU A 37 2.49 -13.14 9.17
CA LEU A 37 2.63 -11.88 8.47
C LEU A 37 1.27 -11.17 8.44
N ILE A 38 1.20 -9.97 9.06
CA ILE A 38 -0.02 -9.17 9.14
C ILE A 38 -0.05 -8.17 7.99
N TRP A 39 -1.04 -8.29 7.11
CA TRP A 39 -1.31 -7.33 6.05
C TRP A 39 -2.27 -6.24 6.53
N LEU A 40 -1.82 -4.99 6.52
CA LEU A 40 -2.55 -3.82 6.99
C LEU A 40 -3.28 -3.20 5.79
N LEU A 41 -4.56 -3.49 5.66
CA LEU A 41 -5.37 -3.03 4.53
C LEU A 41 -6.14 -1.76 4.90
N ARG A 42 -5.99 -0.73 4.09
CA ARG A 42 -6.74 0.51 4.19
C ARG A 42 -7.73 0.60 3.03
N ASP A 43 -8.90 1.14 3.28
CA ASP A 43 -9.87 1.40 2.21
C ASP A 43 -9.42 2.63 1.41
N ILE A 44 -8.80 2.39 0.26
CA ILE A 44 -8.29 3.42 -0.66
C ILE A 44 -8.68 3.03 -2.09
N PRO A 45 -9.97 3.15 -2.44
CA PRO A 45 -10.38 2.83 -3.81
C PRO A 45 -9.67 3.76 -4.82
N PRO A 46 -9.31 3.27 -5.99
CA PRO A 46 -9.49 1.91 -6.50
C PRO A 46 -8.33 0.96 -6.19
N LEU A 47 -7.41 1.31 -5.31
CA LEU A 47 -6.29 0.43 -4.95
C LEU A 47 -6.77 -0.74 -4.10
N THR A 48 -7.46 -0.45 -3.01
CA THR A 48 -8.14 -1.41 -2.14
C THR A 48 -9.59 -1.02 -1.99
N ILE A 49 -10.51 -1.96 -2.19
CA ILE A 49 -11.95 -1.76 -2.06
C ILE A 49 -12.47 -2.80 -1.06
N LEU A 50 -12.65 -2.38 0.18
CA LEU A 50 -12.97 -3.28 1.28
C LEU A 50 -14.48 -3.47 1.49
N GLU A 51 -15.31 -2.61 0.89
CA GLU A 51 -16.76 -2.62 1.02
C GLU A 51 -17.49 -2.33 -0.30
N GLY A 52 -18.80 -2.55 -0.31
CA GLY A 52 -19.67 -2.23 -1.42
C GLY A 52 -19.62 -3.23 -2.59
N PRO A 53 -20.32 -2.93 -3.69
CA PRO A 53 -20.49 -3.86 -4.83
C PRO A 53 -19.17 -4.20 -5.56
N LYS A 54 -18.13 -3.38 -5.41
CA LYS A 54 -16.82 -3.57 -6.03
C LYS A 54 -15.76 -4.10 -5.05
N LYS A 55 -16.16 -4.59 -3.88
CA LYS A 55 -15.26 -5.18 -2.89
C LYS A 55 -14.36 -6.24 -3.53
N GLY A 56 -13.06 -6.16 -3.24
CA GLY A 56 -12.07 -7.11 -3.75
C GLY A 56 -11.65 -6.88 -5.21
N LEU A 57 -12.16 -5.84 -5.90
CA LEU A 57 -11.83 -5.53 -7.29
C LEU A 57 -10.74 -4.44 -7.41
N GLY A 58 -10.15 -4.03 -6.31
CA GLY A 58 -9.05 -3.07 -6.32
C GLY A 58 -7.75 -3.68 -6.84
N VAL A 59 -6.84 -2.83 -7.29
CA VAL A 59 -5.53 -3.26 -7.85
C VAL A 59 -4.72 -4.06 -6.83
N ILE A 60 -4.68 -3.59 -5.58
CA ILE A 60 -4.02 -4.29 -4.48
C ILE A 60 -4.79 -5.55 -4.09
N ASP A 61 -6.13 -5.49 -4.10
CA ASP A 61 -6.96 -6.67 -3.81
C ASP A 61 -6.64 -7.82 -4.75
N GLN A 62 -6.30 -7.51 -6.03
CA GLN A 62 -5.91 -8.50 -7.04
C GLN A 62 -4.42 -8.90 -6.95
N LEU A 63 -3.56 -8.05 -6.38
CA LEU A 63 -2.16 -8.36 -6.11
C LEU A 63 -1.99 -9.29 -4.90
N MET A 64 -2.80 -9.10 -3.85
CA MET A 64 -2.67 -9.82 -2.58
C MET A 64 -2.68 -11.35 -2.71
N PRO A 65 -3.58 -12.00 -3.49
CA PRO A 65 -3.55 -13.45 -3.66
C PRO A 65 -2.23 -13.96 -4.23
N GLN A 66 -1.60 -13.21 -5.14
CA GLN A 66 -0.32 -13.58 -5.75
C GLN A 66 0.83 -13.47 -4.74
N LEU A 67 0.84 -12.44 -3.89
CA LEU A 67 1.83 -12.29 -2.82
C LEU A 67 1.68 -13.40 -1.78
N ILE A 68 0.46 -13.70 -1.34
CA ILE A 68 0.17 -14.75 -0.36
C ILE A 68 0.60 -16.12 -0.90
N ALA A 69 0.24 -16.46 -2.13
CA ALA A 69 0.63 -17.72 -2.76
C ALA A 69 2.16 -17.85 -2.94
N GLY A 70 2.84 -16.75 -3.20
CA GLY A 70 4.30 -16.70 -3.37
C GLY A 70 5.10 -16.73 -2.06
N MET A 71 4.45 -16.63 -0.90
CA MET A 71 5.11 -16.59 0.41
C MET A 71 4.51 -17.65 1.38
N PRO A 72 4.53 -18.96 1.00
CA PRO A 72 3.88 -20.02 1.77
C PRO A 72 4.55 -20.33 3.11
N GLN A 73 5.72 -19.75 3.39
CA GLN A 73 6.46 -19.89 4.66
C GLN A 73 5.85 -19.04 5.79
N TYR A 74 4.90 -18.14 5.50
CA TYR A 74 4.16 -17.35 6.47
C TYR A 74 2.71 -17.84 6.61
N ASP A 75 2.15 -17.65 7.80
CA ASP A 75 0.72 -17.62 8.00
C ASP A 75 0.25 -16.17 7.77
N HIS A 76 -0.70 -15.97 6.86
CA HIS A 76 -1.13 -14.64 6.45
C HIS A 76 -2.42 -14.22 7.15
N THR A 77 -2.40 -13.03 7.77
CA THR A 77 -3.59 -12.41 8.36
C THR A 77 -3.82 -11.05 7.71
N MET A 78 -5.02 -10.79 7.24
CA MET A 78 -5.43 -9.49 6.72
C MET A 78 -6.19 -8.71 7.77
N MET A 79 -5.77 -7.48 8.04
CA MET A 79 -6.37 -6.59 9.03
C MET A 79 -6.76 -5.26 8.40
N ARG A 80 -8.04 -4.90 8.51
CA ARG A 80 -8.49 -3.55 8.13
C ARG A 80 -8.06 -2.55 9.19
N VAL A 81 -7.40 -1.49 8.76
CA VAL A 81 -6.91 -0.41 9.62
C VAL A 81 -7.17 0.96 8.99
N ASN A 82 -7.28 1.98 9.83
CA ASN A 82 -7.13 3.36 9.35
C ASN A 82 -5.64 3.71 9.22
N ARG A 83 -5.34 4.86 8.63
CA ARG A 83 -3.96 5.28 8.35
C ARG A 83 -3.10 5.36 9.61
N ALA A 84 -3.56 6.06 10.65
CA ALA A 84 -2.81 6.24 11.90
C ALA A 84 -2.49 4.89 12.55
N ARG A 85 -3.51 4.02 12.66
CA ARG A 85 -3.33 2.68 13.22
C ARG A 85 -2.39 1.82 12.38
N GLY A 86 -2.48 1.89 11.04
CA GLY A 86 -1.58 1.17 10.13
C GLY A 86 -0.12 1.59 10.33
N LEU A 87 0.17 2.89 10.36
CA LEU A 87 1.51 3.42 10.60
C LEU A 87 2.05 3.03 11.98
N GLN A 88 1.22 3.10 13.03
CA GLN A 88 1.58 2.64 14.36
C GLN A 88 1.90 1.14 14.37
N MET A 89 1.08 0.31 13.73
CA MET A 89 1.30 -1.14 13.68
C MET A 89 2.57 -1.54 12.92
N LEU A 90 3.00 -0.78 11.90
CA LEU A 90 4.29 -0.99 11.24
C LEU A 90 5.48 -0.77 12.18
N GLN A 91 5.31 0.05 13.23
CA GLN A 91 6.35 0.31 14.24
C GLN A 91 6.30 -0.70 15.38
N ASP A 92 5.09 -1.04 15.84
CA ASP A 92 4.86 -1.84 17.05
C ASP A 92 4.98 -3.36 16.80
N ASN A 93 4.68 -3.83 15.58
CA ASN A 93 4.71 -5.26 15.27
C ASN A 93 6.00 -5.65 14.56
N PRO A 94 6.57 -6.82 14.87
CA PRO A 94 7.80 -7.28 14.24
C PRO A 94 7.63 -7.68 12.77
N LEU A 95 6.41 -8.04 12.35
CA LEU A 95 6.12 -8.54 11.02
C LEU A 95 4.72 -8.11 10.57
N ALA A 96 4.58 -6.84 10.21
CA ALA A 96 3.39 -6.27 9.60
C ALA A 96 3.78 -5.57 8.29
N CYS A 97 2.91 -5.60 7.28
CA CYS A 97 3.13 -4.97 5.98
C CYS A 97 1.88 -4.19 5.51
N ASP A 98 2.08 -2.99 4.99
CA ASP A 98 1.06 -2.20 4.25
C ASP A 98 1.35 -2.33 2.75
N PRO A 99 0.43 -2.84 1.94
CA PRO A 99 0.68 -3.13 0.53
C PRO A 99 0.57 -1.91 -0.39
N ALA A 100 0.24 -0.72 0.13
CA ALA A 100 0.00 0.48 -0.67
C ALA A 100 0.48 1.75 0.04
N LEU A 101 1.76 1.83 0.38
CA LEU A 101 2.34 2.98 1.06
C LEU A 101 3.20 3.81 0.10
N LEU A 102 3.03 5.14 0.11
CA LEU A 102 3.97 6.04 -0.55
C LEU A 102 5.23 6.15 0.30
N TRP A 103 6.37 6.19 -0.37
CA TRP A 103 7.65 6.45 0.28
C TRP A 103 7.70 7.87 0.84
N SER A 104 8.30 8.02 2.01
CA SER A 104 8.77 9.31 2.53
C SER A 104 10.01 9.09 3.38
N GLU A 105 10.92 10.07 3.39
CA GLU A 105 12.15 10.00 4.18
C GLU A 105 11.88 9.75 5.66
N ALA A 106 10.88 10.43 6.22
CA ALA A 106 10.51 10.27 7.63
C ALA A 106 10.13 8.83 7.97
N ARG A 107 9.34 8.17 7.10
CA ARG A 107 8.91 6.77 7.31
C ARG A 107 10.03 5.78 7.05
N ALA A 108 10.92 6.04 6.09
CA ALA A 108 12.02 5.15 5.73
C ALA A 108 13.01 4.91 6.89
N ARG A 109 12.96 5.74 7.94
CA ARG A 109 13.76 5.55 9.17
C ARG A 109 13.27 4.38 10.02
N SER A 110 11.99 4.02 9.93
CA SER A 110 11.35 2.99 10.77
C SER A 110 10.62 1.90 10.00
N VAL A 111 10.55 1.99 8.66
CA VAL A 111 9.81 1.10 7.79
C VAL A 111 10.71 0.64 6.65
N ALA A 112 10.66 -0.65 6.33
CA ALA A 112 11.34 -1.23 5.17
C ALA A 112 10.43 -1.19 3.94
N TYR A 113 10.91 -0.66 2.83
CA TYR A 113 10.16 -0.51 1.58
C TYR A 113 10.60 -1.54 0.53
N SER A 114 9.64 -2.08 -0.21
CA SER A 114 9.90 -2.87 -1.41
C SER A 114 10.39 -2.01 -2.57
N ILE A 115 10.78 -2.64 -3.67
CA ILE A 115 10.79 -1.97 -4.99
C ILE A 115 9.35 -1.51 -5.33
N PRO A 116 9.15 -0.54 -6.24
CA PRO A 116 7.83 -0.10 -6.65
C PRO A 116 6.89 -1.25 -6.99
N ALA A 117 5.75 -1.30 -6.32
CA ALA A 117 4.71 -2.31 -6.52
C ALA A 117 3.63 -1.86 -7.50
N ILE A 118 3.29 -0.58 -7.48
CA ILE A 118 2.28 0.05 -8.32
C ILE A 118 2.83 1.36 -8.89
N ARG A 119 2.42 1.69 -10.13
CA ARG A 119 2.54 3.03 -10.68
C ARG A 119 1.16 3.68 -10.68
N ALA A 120 1.04 4.90 -10.17
CA ALA A 120 -0.23 5.60 -10.03
C ALA A 120 -0.11 7.03 -10.53
N VAL A 121 -1.21 7.65 -10.96
CA VAL A 121 -1.23 9.10 -11.22
C VAL A 121 -0.92 9.86 -9.94
N SER A 122 -0.28 11.02 -10.07
CA SER A 122 0.05 11.86 -8.92
C SER A 122 -1.21 12.46 -8.28
N ASN A 123 -1.06 12.92 -7.05
CA ASN A 123 -2.10 13.70 -6.39
C ASN A 123 -2.22 15.10 -7.02
N GLY A 124 -3.38 15.71 -6.86
CA GLY A 124 -3.64 17.06 -7.34
C GLY A 124 -4.78 17.71 -6.60
N LEU A 125 -5.17 18.89 -7.05
CA LEU A 125 -6.22 19.68 -6.44
C LEU A 125 -7.54 19.45 -7.14
N VAL A 126 -8.61 19.28 -6.36
CA VAL A 126 -9.97 19.08 -6.83
C VAL A 126 -10.85 20.21 -6.31
N VAL A 127 -11.58 20.83 -7.21
CA VAL A 127 -12.58 21.84 -6.93
C VAL A 127 -13.90 21.47 -7.58
N ARG A 128 -15.00 21.99 -7.06
CA ARG A 128 -16.26 21.92 -7.79
C ARG A 128 -16.19 22.87 -8.99
N ARG A 129 -16.82 22.48 -10.09
CA ARG A 129 -16.84 23.29 -11.32
C ARG A 129 -17.29 24.75 -11.10
N PRO A 130 -18.31 25.05 -10.29
CA PRO A 130 -18.67 26.43 -9.98
C PRO A 130 -17.60 27.22 -9.23
N ASP A 131 -16.75 26.52 -8.45
CA ASP A 131 -15.74 27.13 -7.58
C ASP A 131 -14.36 27.24 -8.25
N ARG A 132 -14.20 26.83 -9.51
CA ARG A 132 -12.89 26.75 -10.22
C ARG A 132 -12.15 28.10 -10.24
N ALA A 133 -12.87 29.21 -10.23
CA ALA A 133 -12.29 30.54 -10.23
C ALA A 133 -11.36 30.82 -9.04
N VAL A 134 -11.50 30.06 -7.93
CA VAL A 134 -10.62 30.19 -6.76
C VAL A 134 -9.16 29.77 -7.07
N LEU A 135 -8.95 28.92 -8.09
CA LEU A 135 -7.62 28.47 -8.52
C LEU A 135 -7.03 29.30 -9.66
N GLU A 136 -7.83 30.11 -10.38
CA GLU A 136 -7.36 30.87 -11.54
C GLU A 136 -6.10 31.72 -11.29
N PRO A 137 -5.96 32.43 -10.13
CA PRO A 137 -4.76 33.19 -9.84
C PRO A 137 -3.48 32.37 -9.69
N TYR A 138 -3.62 31.07 -9.48
CA TYR A 138 -2.52 30.14 -9.20
C TYR A 138 -2.28 29.15 -10.35
N LEU A 139 -3.05 29.25 -11.45
CA LEU A 139 -2.91 28.37 -12.61
C LEU A 139 -1.76 28.82 -13.51
N ILE A 140 -0.86 27.90 -13.80
CA ILE A 140 0.25 28.06 -14.73
C ILE A 140 0.25 26.86 -15.70
N ALA A 141 -0.05 27.11 -16.96
CA ALA A 141 -0.12 26.07 -18.00
C ALA A 141 -1.08 24.89 -17.65
N GLY A 142 -2.17 25.15 -16.92
CA GLY A 142 -3.14 24.13 -16.51
C GLY A 142 -2.79 23.36 -15.23
N GLU A 143 -1.68 23.69 -14.60
CA GLU A 143 -1.24 23.15 -13.31
C GLU A 143 -1.36 24.22 -12.22
N VAL A 144 -1.60 23.83 -10.97
CA VAL A 144 -1.72 24.76 -9.84
C VAL A 144 -0.39 24.90 -9.11
N ASP A 145 0.06 26.14 -8.94
CA ASP A 145 1.13 26.48 -8.00
C ASP A 145 0.61 26.35 -6.55
N LEU A 146 0.77 25.14 -5.99
CA LEU A 146 0.28 24.84 -4.65
C LEU A 146 0.95 25.70 -3.56
N ALA A 147 2.23 26.01 -3.72
CA ALA A 147 2.95 26.84 -2.74
C ALA A 147 2.37 28.27 -2.72
N ALA A 148 2.12 28.86 -3.89
CA ALA A 148 1.49 30.19 -4.01
C ALA A 148 0.04 30.18 -3.49
N LEU A 149 -0.73 29.11 -3.76
CA LEU A 149 -2.09 28.96 -3.24
C LEU A 149 -2.12 28.98 -1.71
N LEU A 150 -1.26 28.17 -1.07
CA LEU A 150 -1.20 28.07 0.40
C LEU A 150 -0.68 29.36 1.04
N ALA A 151 0.32 30.00 0.44
CA ALA A 151 0.85 31.28 0.92
C ALA A 151 -0.15 32.43 0.76
N GLY A 152 -1.09 32.33 -0.17
CA GLY A 152 -2.10 33.37 -0.43
C GLY A 152 -3.12 33.58 0.69
N GLY A 153 -3.26 32.62 1.63
CA GLY A 153 -4.08 32.72 2.85
C GLY A 153 -5.59 32.87 2.64
N LYS A 154 -6.06 32.83 1.38
CA LYS A 154 -7.48 33.05 1.04
C LYS A 154 -8.29 31.74 1.00
N GLN A 155 -7.63 30.62 0.84
CA GLN A 155 -8.24 29.31 0.65
C GLN A 155 -7.67 28.30 1.63
N HIS A 156 -8.56 27.54 2.26
CA HIS A 156 -8.18 26.37 3.03
C HIS A 156 -8.22 25.14 2.13
N VAL A 157 -7.13 24.37 2.13
CA VAL A 157 -7.02 23.14 1.35
C VAL A 157 -7.33 21.95 2.25
N GLY A 158 -8.38 21.19 1.92
CA GLY A 158 -8.74 19.97 2.60
C GLY A 158 -7.72 18.86 2.30
N VAL A 159 -7.24 18.21 3.35
CA VAL A 159 -6.27 17.12 3.25
C VAL A 159 -6.68 15.94 4.13
N VAL A 160 -6.33 14.72 3.71
CA VAL A 160 -6.42 13.55 4.58
C VAL A 160 -5.24 13.57 5.53
N ALA A 161 -5.51 13.56 6.83
CA ALA A 161 -4.47 13.62 7.85
C ALA A 161 -3.48 12.45 7.76
N GLU A 162 -2.21 12.73 8.04
CA GLU A 162 -1.10 11.76 8.02
C GLU A 162 -0.87 11.09 6.64
N ARG A 163 -1.55 11.54 5.58
CA ARG A 163 -1.32 11.08 4.21
C ARG A 163 -0.07 11.74 3.64
N SER A 164 0.80 10.94 3.00
CA SER A 164 1.77 11.46 2.06
C SER A 164 1.09 11.63 0.70
N TYR A 165 1.38 12.73 0.03
CA TYR A 165 0.92 13.05 -1.32
C TYR A 165 2.05 12.92 -2.35
N GLY A 166 3.18 12.36 -1.93
CA GLY A 166 4.44 12.33 -2.66
C GLY A 166 5.40 13.41 -2.15
N GLU A 167 6.69 13.11 -2.21
CA GLU A 167 7.74 13.92 -1.56
C GLU A 167 7.68 15.41 -1.93
N TYR A 168 7.50 15.71 -3.23
CA TYR A 168 7.41 17.10 -3.70
C TYR A 168 6.26 17.87 -3.04
N ILE A 169 5.06 17.28 -3.04
CA ILE A 169 3.87 17.90 -2.44
C ILE A 169 4.02 17.98 -0.93
N ASP A 170 4.51 16.90 -0.28
CA ASP A 170 4.71 16.86 1.16
C ASP A 170 5.66 17.97 1.65
N ASN A 171 6.73 18.25 0.89
CA ASN A 171 7.66 19.35 1.18
C ASN A 171 6.99 20.74 1.10
N ILE A 172 6.02 20.91 0.20
CA ILE A 172 5.23 22.15 0.12
C ILE A 172 4.30 22.27 1.34
N LEU A 173 3.59 21.17 1.68
CA LEU A 173 2.66 21.15 2.81
C LEU A 173 3.35 21.40 4.16
N GLN A 174 4.57 20.89 4.35
CA GLN A 174 5.36 21.11 5.56
C GLN A 174 5.73 22.58 5.78
N ARG A 175 5.82 23.38 4.72
CA ARG A 175 6.15 24.82 4.75
C ARG A 175 4.92 25.71 4.74
N ALA A 176 3.73 25.12 4.60
CA ALA A 176 2.49 25.85 4.55
C ALA A 176 2.17 26.53 5.90
N PRO A 177 1.49 27.68 5.90
CA PRO A 177 0.90 28.24 7.11
C PRO A 177 -0.02 27.21 7.79
N SER A 178 0.00 27.18 9.12
CA SER A 178 -0.74 26.17 9.91
C SER A 178 -2.25 26.20 9.70
N ASP A 179 -2.79 27.33 9.32
CA ASP A 179 -4.22 27.56 9.05
C ASP A 179 -4.60 27.36 7.57
N ALA A 180 -3.63 27.16 6.67
CA ALA A 180 -3.89 26.93 5.25
C ALA A 180 -4.49 25.55 4.93
N LEU A 181 -4.37 24.60 5.86
CA LEU A 181 -4.80 23.21 5.69
C LEU A 181 -5.97 22.87 6.61
N THR A 182 -6.90 22.07 6.08
CA THR A 182 -8.01 21.49 6.85
C THR A 182 -7.86 19.96 6.87
N PRO A 183 -7.19 19.39 7.88
CA PRO A 183 -6.97 17.96 7.96
C PRO A 183 -8.24 17.21 8.38
N HIS A 184 -8.52 16.09 7.71
CA HIS A 184 -9.56 15.15 8.07
C HIS A 184 -8.98 13.78 8.38
N TYR A 185 -9.48 13.18 9.45
CA TYR A 185 -9.03 11.88 9.99
C TYR A 185 -10.07 10.78 9.69
N GLY A 186 -9.65 9.53 9.77
CA GLY A 186 -10.51 8.36 9.66
C GLY A 186 -10.59 7.77 8.26
N ASN A 187 -11.40 6.72 8.12
CA ASN A 187 -11.57 6.01 6.87
C ASN A 187 -12.43 6.80 5.86
N ASP A 188 -13.33 7.64 6.36
CA ASP A 188 -14.27 8.44 5.54
C ASP A 188 -13.76 9.85 5.25
N ALA A 189 -12.45 10.09 5.44
CA ALA A 189 -11.86 11.43 5.33
C ALA A 189 -12.14 12.08 3.95
N VAL A 190 -11.99 11.34 2.85
CA VAL A 190 -12.27 11.86 1.49
C VAL A 190 -13.75 12.17 1.31
N THR A 191 -14.65 11.29 1.74
CA THR A 191 -16.11 11.51 1.66
C THR A 191 -16.53 12.74 2.47
N ASN A 192 -15.94 12.92 3.66
CA ASN A 192 -16.19 14.09 4.50
C ASN A 192 -15.69 15.39 3.84
N LEU A 193 -14.51 15.38 3.23
CA LEU A 193 -13.97 16.52 2.48
C LEU A 193 -14.87 16.89 1.29
N LEU A 194 -15.35 15.91 0.52
CA LEU A 194 -16.30 16.14 -0.57
C LEU A 194 -17.64 16.69 -0.06
N SER A 195 -18.12 16.22 1.08
CA SER A 195 -19.32 16.74 1.72
C SER A 195 -19.15 18.20 2.16
N MET A 196 -17.98 18.57 2.68
CA MET A 196 -17.65 19.96 3.01
C MET A 196 -17.59 20.84 1.77
N GLN A 197 -17.02 20.35 0.66
CA GLN A 197 -17.06 21.06 -0.62
C GLN A 197 -18.51 21.32 -1.07
N ARG A 198 -19.35 20.31 -1.01
CA ARG A 198 -20.77 20.42 -1.41
C ARG A 198 -21.55 21.42 -0.57
N LEU A 199 -21.21 21.54 0.71
CA LEU A 199 -21.80 22.50 1.64
C LEU A 199 -21.16 23.91 1.55
N GLY A 200 -20.19 24.14 0.65
CA GLY A 200 -19.48 25.41 0.51
C GLY A 200 -18.55 25.75 1.69
N ARG A 201 -18.27 24.79 2.57
CA ARG A 201 -17.38 24.96 3.74
C ARG A 201 -15.91 24.82 3.37
N LEU A 202 -15.62 24.24 2.21
CA LEU A 202 -14.30 24.01 1.68
C LEU A 202 -14.37 24.14 0.16
N GLN A 203 -13.44 24.83 -0.48
CA GLN A 203 -13.42 24.96 -1.94
C GLN A 203 -12.45 23.97 -2.59
N VAL A 204 -11.31 23.71 -1.96
CA VAL A 204 -10.21 22.96 -2.57
C VAL A 204 -9.91 21.71 -1.74
N VAL A 205 -9.79 20.56 -2.38
CA VAL A 205 -9.33 19.29 -1.78
C VAL A 205 -8.08 18.82 -2.49
N LEU A 206 -7.02 18.53 -1.75
CA LEU A 206 -5.84 17.83 -2.25
C LEU A 206 -6.06 16.34 -2.14
N GLY A 207 -5.92 15.61 -3.24
CA GLY A 207 -6.14 14.18 -3.19
C GLY A 207 -5.77 13.41 -4.45
N TYR A 208 -6.01 12.14 -4.36
CA TYR A 208 -5.80 11.17 -5.41
C TYR A 208 -7.04 11.10 -6.30
N TRP A 209 -6.93 11.53 -7.55
CA TRP A 209 -8.09 11.71 -8.42
C TRP A 209 -8.97 10.47 -8.59
N PRO A 210 -8.45 9.26 -8.83
CA PRO A 210 -9.29 8.07 -8.93
C PRO A 210 -10.06 7.74 -7.65
N GLU A 211 -9.46 7.98 -6.46
CA GLU A 211 -10.14 7.80 -5.17
C GLU A 211 -11.29 8.81 -5.00
N ILE A 212 -11.00 10.08 -5.31
CA ILE A 212 -12.01 11.16 -5.23
C ILE A 212 -13.18 10.87 -6.15
N ARG A 213 -12.94 10.45 -7.40
CA ARG A 213 -14.00 10.04 -8.33
C ARG A 213 -14.82 8.86 -7.81
N TYR A 214 -14.15 7.86 -7.26
CA TYR A 214 -14.84 6.72 -6.68
C TYR A 214 -15.77 7.15 -5.54
N GLN A 215 -15.26 7.93 -4.59
CA GLN A 215 -16.03 8.41 -3.44
C GLN A 215 -17.13 9.40 -3.86
N ALA A 216 -16.90 10.24 -4.85
CA ALA A 216 -17.89 11.14 -5.41
C ALA A 216 -19.09 10.35 -5.97
N ARG A 217 -18.84 9.28 -6.76
CA ARG A 217 -19.90 8.41 -7.27
C ARG A 217 -20.69 7.75 -6.14
N GLN A 218 -20.04 7.30 -5.06
CA GLN A 218 -20.74 6.73 -3.89
C GLN A 218 -21.60 7.80 -3.18
N ALA A 219 -21.17 9.05 -3.18
CA ALA A 219 -21.89 10.19 -2.60
C ALA A 219 -22.92 10.83 -3.56
N LEU A 220 -23.17 10.20 -4.72
CA LEU A 220 -24.08 10.71 -5.77
C LEU A 220 -23.69 12.12 -6.26
N ILE A 221 -22.40 12.42 -6.31
CA ILE A 221 -21.85 13.63 -6.94
C ILE A 221 -21.51 13.26 -8.39
N ALA A 222 -22.07 14.03 -9.34
CA ALA A 222 -21.80 13.79 -10.74
C ALA A 222 -20.33 14.08 -11.10
N GLU A 223 -19.75 13.28 -12.00
CA GLU A 223 -18.33 13.41 -12.35
C GLU A 223 -18.00 14.76 -12.94
N ASP A 224 -18.93 15.35 -13.67
CA ASP A 224 -18.78 16.66 -14.28
C ASP A 224 -18.95 17.83 -13.28
N GLU A 225 -19.35 17.56 -12.03
CA GLU A 225 -19.37 18.56 -10.97
C GLU A 225 -17.97 18.88 -10.44
N LEU A 226 -16.99 18.00 -10.63
CA LEU A 226 -15.63 18.14 -10.13
C LEU A 226 -14.63 18.43 -11.26
N THR A 227 -13.59 19.20 -10.94
CA THR A 227 -12.46 19.46 -11.83
C THR A 227 -11.17 19.18 -11.09
N PHE A 228 -10.28 18.44 -11.74
CA PHE A 228 -8.96 18.07 -11.22
C PHE A 228 -7.87 18.91 -11.90
N TYR A 229 -6.95 19.41 -11.08
CA TYR A 229 -5.77 20.14 -11.52
C TYR A 229 -4.51 19.49 -10.95
N PRO A 230 -3.52 19.12 -11.78
CA PRO A 230 -2.21 18.69 -11.32
C PRO A 230 -1.52 19.79 -10.50
N VAL A 231 -0.64 19.39 -9.59
CA VAL A 231 0.24 20.34 -8.88
C VAL A 231 1.46 20.60 -9.75
N LYS A 232 1.74 21.88 -10.02
CA LYS A 232 2.88 22.33 -10.80
C LYS A 232 4.18 21.81 -10.19
N GLY A 233 5.02 21.20 -11.02
CA GLY A 233 6.31 20.63 -10.63
C GLY A 233 6.23 19.25 -9.98
N ALA A 234 5.05 18.72 -9.69
CA ALA A 234 4.90 17.33 -9.27
C ALA A 234 5.05 16.38 -10.45
N GLU A 235 5.62 15.19 -10.20
CA GLU A 235 5.66 14.13 -11.21
C GLU A 235 4.25 13.73 -11.65
N LYS A 236 4.07 13.43 -12.94
CA LYS A 236 2.78 12.96 -13.48
C LYS A 236 2.33 11.64 -12.87
N TYR A 237 3.28 10.76 -12.59
CA TYR A 237 3.06 9.44 -12.00
C TYR A 237 3.96 9.23 -10.79
N ILE A 238 3.44 8.63 -9.74
CA ILE A 238 4.14 8.28 -8.51
C ILE A 238 4.19 6.77 -8.31
N SER A 239 5.14 6.30 -7.52
CA SER A 239 5.27 4.89 -7.16
C SER A 239 4.65 4.61 -5.80
N GLY A 240 3.82 3.56 -5.74
CA GLY A 240 3.37 2.96 -4.50
C GLY A 240 4.21 1.72 -4.18
N TYR A 241 4.41 1.48 -2.91
CA TYR A 241 5.30 0.44 -2.40
C TYR A 241 4.56 -0.47 -1.44
N ILE A 242 5.06 -1.70 -1.31
CA ILE A 242 4.74 -2.53 -0.15
C ILE A 242 5.76 -2.17 0.92
N ALA A 243 5.27 -1.84 2.11
CA ALA A 243 6.13 -1.40 3.19
C ALA A 243 5.89 -2.25 4.44
N CYS A 244 6.95 -2.82 5.00
CA CYS A 244 6.89 -3.68 6.17
C CYS A 244 7.60 -3.05 7.37
N SER A 245 7.35 -3.58 8.56
CA SER A 245 8.04 -3.19 9.79
C SER A 245 9.55 -3.10 9.60
N GLY A 246 10.20 -2.10 10.16
CA GLY A 246 11.66 -1.89 10.03
C GLY A 246 12.52 -2.87 10.82
N THR A 247 12.00 -4.04 11.16
CA THR A 247 12.65 -5.15 11.90
C THR A 247 13.45 -6.06 10.97
N VAL A 248 14.16 -7.02 11.54
CA VAL A 248 14.84 -8.07 10.76
C VAL A 248 13.84 -8.89 9.95
N GLN A 249 12.72 -9.31 10.58
CA GLN A 249 11.67 -10.09 9.92
C GLN A 249 10.96 -9.27 8.81
N GLY A 250 10.67 -7.99 9.07
CA GLY A 250 10.05 -7.13 8.06
C GLY A 250 10.97 -6.88 6.86
N ARG A 251 12.26 -6.68 7.06
CA ARG A 251 13.24 -6.57 5.96
C ARG A 251 13.38 -7.87 5.17
N GLN A 252 13.32 -9.03 5.86
CA GLN A 252 13.30 -10.32 5.18
C GLN A 252 12.04 -10.45 4.31
N ALA A 253 10.87 -10.16 4.85
CA ALA A 253 9.62 -10.17 4.07
C ALA A 253 9.70 -9.23 2.85
N VAL A 254 10.26 -8.03 2.99
CA VAL A 254 10.50 -7.12 1.87
C VAL A 254 11.42 -7.72 0.81
N SER A 255 12.48 -8.43 1.21
CA SER A 255 13.38 -9.10 0.27
C SER A 255 12.65 -10.17 -0.57
N GLU A 256 11.80 -10.96 0.06
CA GLU A 256 10.98 -11.99 -0.59
C GLU A 256 9.90 -11.37 -1.49
N ILE A 257 9.22 -10.33 -0.99
CA ILE A 257 8.29 -9.52 -1.79
C ILE A 257 8.98 -8.96 -3.04
N ASN A 258 10.20 -8.45 -2.92
CA ASN A 258 10.95 -7.93 -4.07
C ASN A 258 11.24 -9.01 -5.11
N GLN A 259 11.56 -10.23 -4.71
CA GLN A 259 11.74 -11.35 -5.63
C GLN A 259 10.44 -11.63 -6.41
N LEU A 260 9.30 -11.68 -5.71
CA LEU A 260 8.00 -11.85 -6.36
C LEU A 260 7.67 -10.69 -7.29
N LEU A 261 7.86 -9.46 -6.83
CA LEU A 261 7.58 -8.26 -7.62
C LEU A 261 8.41 -8.17 -8.93
N ARG A 262 9.59 -8.75 -9.01
CA ARG A 262 10.38 -8.81 -10.24
C ARG A 262 9.84 -9.82 -11.25
N THR A 263 9.19 -10.87 -10.79
CA THR A 263 8.70 -11.98 -11.64
C THR A 263 7.21 -11.88 -11.97
N LEU A 264 6.44 -11.09 -11.21
CA LEU A 264 5.00 -10.94 -11.45
C LEU A 264 4.71 -10.23 -12.79
N PRO A 265 3.77 -10.76 -13.60
CA PRO A 265 3.32 -10.10 -14.81
C PRO A 265 2.54 -8.81 -14.46
N ARG A 266 3.13 -7.66 -14.74
CA ARG A 266 2.59 -6.34 -14.37
C ARG A 266 1.48 -5.85 -15.27
N GLU A 267 1.39 -6.38 -16.48
CA GLU A 267 0.43 -5.89 -17.49
C GLU A 267 -1.01 -5.95 -16.99
N HIS A 268 -1.41 -7.06 -16.36
CA HIS A 268 -2.76 -7.17 -15.80
C HIS A 268 -3.05 -6.12 -14.72
N LEU A 269 -2.12 -5.88 -13.79
CA LEU A 269 -2.27 -4.87 -12.74
C LEU A 269 -2.32 -3.46 -13.32
N ASN A 270 -1.51 -3.17 -14.34
CA ASN A 270 -1.52 -1.89 -15.05
C ASN A 270 -2.87 -1.66 -15.75
N GLN A 271 -3.43 -2.70 -16.40
CA GLN A 271 -4.75 -2.63 -17.03
C GLN A 271 -5.86 -2.42 -16.01
N LEU A 272 -5.83 -3.13 -14.88
CA LEU A 272 -6.78 -2.93 -13.77
C LEU A 272 -6.76 -1.48 -13.28
N TYR A 273 -5.57 -0.91 -13.12
CA TYR A 273 -5.44 0.48 -12.72
C TYR A 273 -5.93 1.45 -13.79
N ALA A 274 -5.54 1.23 -15.06
CA ALA A 274 -5.94 2.06 -16.19
C ALA A 274 -7.47 2.17 -16.32
N HIS A 275 -8.19 1.08 -16.02
CA HIS A 275 -9.66 1.08 -16.06
C HIS A 275 -10.31 2.15 -15.15
N TRP A 276 -9.60 2.60 -14.12
CA TRP A 276 -10.07 3.64 -13.20
C TRP A 276 -9.72 5.06 -13.65
N LEU A 277 -8.92 5.20 -14.72
CA LEU A 277 -8.54 6.49 -15.28
C LEU A 277 -9.56 6.97 -16.31
N ASP A 278 -9.52 8.27 -16.59
CA ASP A 278 -10.25 8.86 -17.71
C ASP A 278 -9.76 8.22 -19.03
N PRO A 279 -10.66 7.93 -20.00
CA PRO A 279 -10.31 7.22 -21.22
C PRO A 279 -9.10 7.82 -21.98
N GLU A 280 -9.03 9.16 -22.03
CA GLU A 280 -7.92 9.87 -22.69
C GLU A 280 -6.56 9.69 -21.99
N ARG A 281 -6.54 9.28 -20.71
CA ARG A 281 -5.33 9.06 -19.92
C ARG A 281 -4.85 7.62 -19.91
N GLN A 282 -5.71 6.67 -20.30
CA GLN A 282 -5.41 5.23 -20.17
C GLN A 282 -4.21 4.81 -21.04
N THR A 283 -4.17 5.23 -22.29
CA THR A 283 -3.11 4.84 -23.24
C THR A 283 -1.75 5.37 -22.80
N ASP A 284 -1.67 6.65 -22.41
CA ASP A 284 -0.43 7.22 -21.90
C ASP A 284 0.03 6.53 -20.62
N TYR A 285 -0.89 6.30 -19.67
CA TYR A 285 -0.57 5.57 -18.44
C TYR A 285 -0.01 4.18 -18.72
N LEU A 286 -0.67 3.37 -19.55
CA LEU A 286 -0.21 2.02 -19.88
C LEU A 286 1.20 2.02 -20.51
N THR A 287 1.46 2.97 -21.40
CA THR A 287 2.77 3.13 -22.02
C THR A 287 3.85 3.46 -20.98
N GLN A 288 3.58 4.44 -20.11
CA GLN A 288 4.53 4.88 -19.09
C GLN A 288 4.73 3.81 -17.99
N ALA A 289 3.67 3.14 -17.55
CA ALA A 289 3.76 2.09 -16.54
C ALA A 289 4.54 0.88 -17.08
N ARG A 290 4.32 0.47 -18.33
CA ARG A 290 5.07 -0.62 -18.96
C ARG A 290 6.56 -0.28 -19.04
N ALA A 291 6.93 0.86 -19.59
CA ALA A 291 8.32 1.30 -19.71
C ALA A 291 9.01 1.36 -18.32
N PHE A 292 8.30 1.86 -17.31
CA PHE A 292 8.81 1.93 -15.95
C PHE A 292 9.13 0.55 -15.36
N PHE A 293 8.20 -0.41 -15.42
CA PHE A 293 8.40 -1.75 -14.85
C PHE A 293 9.38 -2.60 -15.67
N GLU A 294 9.46 -2.43 -16.99
CA GLU A 294 10.50 -3.06 -17.81
C GLU A 294 11.90 -2.56 -17.44
N HIS A 295 12.07 -1.28 -17.17
CA HIS A 295 13.34 -0.73 -16.68
C HIS A 295 13.69 -1.30 -15.30
N GLN A 296 12.73 -1.37 -14.39
CA GLN A 296 12.91 -1.91 -13.04
C GLN A 296 13.28 -3.41 -13.03
N SER A 297 12.75 -4.20 -13.95
CA SER A 297 13.05 -5.64 -14.01
C SER A 297 14.48 -5.95 -14.51
N ARG A 298 15.16 -4.96 -15.09
CA ARG A 298 16.56 -5.08 -15.58
C ARG A 298 17.60 -4.68 -14.53
N GLN A 299 17.17 -4.10 -13.40
CA GLN A 299 18.01 -3.72 -12.25
C GLN A 299 17.97 -4.80 -11.15
#